data_d47623812ebe08987b74c2ec79299865
#
_entry.id   d47623812ebe08987b74c2ec79299865
#
_cell.length_a   1.000
_cell.length_b   1.000
_cell.length_c   1.000
_cell.angle_alpha   90.00
_cell.angle_beta   90.00
_cell.angle_gamma   90.00
#
_symmetry.space_group_name_H-M   'P 1'
#
loop_
_entity.id
_entity.type
_entity.pdbx_description
1 polymer ?
#
loop_
_entity_poly.entity_id
_entity_poly.type
_entity_poly.pdbx_seq_one_letter_code
_entity_poly.pdbx_strand_id
1 'polypeptide(L)'
;VRVRDIDQAIDLAVKAEHGNRHTAHMHSKNIDHLTRFARAVETTIFVKNAPSYAGIGFGGEGHTTFTIAGPTGEGITSAKSFTRLRRCVLAESFRII
;
A
#
# COMPACT_ATOMS: atom_id res chain seq x y z
N VAL A 1 -5.68 4.37 22.91
CA VAL A 1 -5.72 3.16 23.76
C VAL A 1 -4.33 2.86 24.26
N ARG A 2 -4.18 2.56 25.54
CA ARG A 2 -2.91 2.07 26.11
C ARG A 2 -2.93 0.55 26.11
N VAL A 3 -1.79 -0.06 25.81
CA VAL A 3 -1.61 -1.51 25.72
C VAL A 3 -0.46 -1.95 26.62
N ARG A 4 -0.42 -3.24 26.99
CA ARG A 4 0.62 -3.80 27.87
C ARG A 4 1.94 -3.96 27.14
N ASP A 5 1.87 -4.43 25.90
CA ASP A 5 3.00 -4.88 25.13
C ASP A 5 2.71 -4.76 23.61
N ILE A 6 3.70 -5.07 22.81
CA ILE A 6 3.59 -5.00 21.36
C ILE A 6 2.64 -6.05 20.79
N ASP A 7 2.49 -7.20 21.40
CA ASP A 7 1.60 -8.25 20.92
C ASP A 7 0.15 -7.81 21.02
N GLN A 8 -0.23 -7.27 22.16
CA GLN A 8 -1.55 -6.69 22.34
C GLN A 8 -1.80 -5.50 21.40
N ALA A 9 -0.78 -4.68 21.15
CA ALA A 9 -0.88 -3.57 20.21
C ALA A 9 -1.20 -4.06 18.80
N ILE A 10 -0.48 -5.06 18.31
CA ILE A 10 -0.69 -5.65 17.00
C ILE A 10 -2.08 -6.28 16.89
N ASP A 11 -2.48 -7.08 17.86
CA ASP A 11 -3.79 -7.74 17.87
C ASP A 11 -4.94 -6.73 17.80
N LEU A 12 -4.87 -5.67 18.59
CA LEU A 12 -5.89 -4.62 18.60
C LEU A 12 -5.90 -3.82 17.29
N ALA A 13 -4.73 -3.53 16.73
CA ALA A 13 -4.62 -2.79 15.47
C ALA A 13 -5.20 -3.60 14.29
N VAL A 14 -4.90 -4.90 14.22
CA VAL A 14 -5.46 -5.80 13.21
C VAL A 14 -6.98 -5.90 13.34
N LYS A 15 -7.50 -6.02 14.57
CA LYS A 15 -8.95 -6.02 14.82
C LYS A 15 -9.60 -4.71 14.39
N ALA A 16 -8.97 -3.56 14.70
CA ALA A 16 -9.49 -2.24 14.36
C ALA A 16 -9.47 -1.97 12.85
N GLU A 17 -8.59 -2.62 12.12
CA GLU A 17 -8.47 -2.50 10.67
C GLU A 17 -9.64 -3.16 9.92
N HIS A 18 -10.32 -4.10 10.54
CA HIS A 18 -11.53 -4.78 10.05
C HIS A 18 -11.41 -5.50 8.70
N GLY A 19 -10.21 -5.82 8.25
CA GLY A 19 -9.98 -6.50 6.98
C GLY A 19 -10.10 -5.62 5.74
N ASN A 20 -10.16 -4.29 5.90
CA ASN A 20 -10.15 -3.35 4.79
C ASN A 20 -8.81 -3.33 4.04
N ARG A 21 -7.71 -3.61 4.75
CA ARG A 21 -6.34 -3.73 4.22
C ARG A 21 -5.91 -2.55 3.37
N HIS A 22 -6.34 -1.36 3.75
CA HIS A 22 -6.04 -0.14 3.00
C HIS A 22 -4.67 0.44 3.37
N THR A 23 -4.56 1.02 4.54
CA THR A 23 -3.35 1.73 4.97
C THR A 23 -3.14 1.55 6.47
N ALA A 24 -1.91 1.25 6.85
CA ALA A 24 -1.48 1.26 8.25
C ALA A 24 -0.15 1.99 8.39
N HIS A 25 0.10 2.53 9.57
CA HIS A 25 1.40 3.10 9.89
C HIS A 25 1.83 2.72 11.30
N MET A 26 3.14 2.71 11.52
CA MET A 26 3.73 2.44 12.81
C MET A 26 4.96 3.32 13.05
N HIS A 27 5.01 3.93 14.22
CA HIS A 27 6.16 4.68 14.69
C HIS A 27 7.00 3.80 15.62
N SER A 28 8.16 3.37 15.15
CA SER A 28 9.08 2.54 15.91
C SER A 28 10.50 2.59 15.33
N LYS A 29 11.48 2.34 16.20
CA LYS A 29 12.87 2.07 15.81
C LYS A 29 13.19 0.56 15.85
N ASN A 30 12.29 -0.26 16.38
CA ASN A 30 12.46 -1.71 16.45
C ASN A 30 11.98 -2.35 15.15
N ILE A 31 12.92 -2.84 14.36
CA ILE A 31 12.64 -3.42 13.03
C ILE A 31 11.83 -4.72 13.13
N ASP A 32 12.01 -5.50 14.18
CA ASP A 32 11.27 -6.76 14.37
C ASP A 32 9.80 -6.48 14.66
N HIS A 33 9.52 -5.47 15.48
CA HIS A 33 8.14 -5.03 15.74
C HIS A 33 7.46 -4.51 14.47
N LEU A 34 8.17 -3.70 13.68
CA LEU A 34 7.68 -3.19 12.39
C LEU A 34 7.35 -4.34 11.44
N THR A 35 8.25 -5.31 11.31
CA THR A 35 8.09 -6.50 10.46
C THR A 35 6.88 -7.33 10.89
N ARG A 36 6.76 -7.58 12.19
CA ARG A 36 5.63 -8.36 12.74
C ARG A 36 4.29 -7.68 12.46
N PHE A 37 4.20 -6.38 12.69
CA PHE A 37 2.98 -5.64 12.42
C PHE A 37 2.64 -5.58 10.94
N ALA A 38 3.60 -5.27 10.08
CA ALA A 38 3.39 -5.23 8.63
C ALA A 38 2.86 -6.56 8.08
N ARG A 39 3.41 -7.68 8.57
CA ARG A 39 2.93 -9.02 8.19
C ARG A 39 1.53 -9.33 8.72
N ALA A 40 1.20 -8.87 9.92
CA ALA A 40 -0.09 -9.18 10.54
C ALA A 40 -1.24 -8.34 9.96
N VAL A 41 -0.99 -7.07 9.63
CA VAL A 41 -2.04 -6.16 9.15
C VAL A 41 -2.30 -6.27 7.66
N GLU A 42 -1.31 -6.70 6.88
CA GLU A 42 -1.39 -6.95 5.42
C GLU A 42 -2.04 -5.83 4.61
N THR A 43 -1.80 -4.58 5.00
CA THR A 43 -2.34 -3.43 4.27
C THR A 43 -1.59 -3.19 2.95
N THR A 44 -2.28 -2.63 1.97
CA THR A 44 -1.69 -2.27 0.67
C THR A 44 -0.61 -1.21 0.81
N ILE A 45 -0.82 -0.24 1.70
CA ILE A 45 0.19 0.75 2.08
C ILE A 45 0.57 0.54 3.54
N PHE A 46 1.86 0.44 3.80
CA PHE A 46 2.42 0.41 5.14
C PHE A 46 3.46 1.51 5.29
N VAL A 47 3.29 2.38 6.28
CA VAL A 47 4.14 3.55 6.49
C VAL A 47 4.92 3.42 7.79
N LYS A 48 6.22 3.60 7.73
CA LYS A 48 7.11 3.62 8.88
C LYS A 48 7.45 5.05 9.28
N ASN A 49 7.21 5.40 10.54
CA ASN A 49 7.65 6.66 11.15
C ASN A 49 7.20 7.96 10.43
N ALA A 50 6.08 7.89 9.74
CA ALA A 50 5.48 9.03 9.06
C ALA A 50 3.94 8.94 9.12
N PRO A 51 3.22 10.01 8.81
CA PRO A 51 1.76 9.96 8.70
C PRO A 51 1.33 9.12 7.50
N SER A 52 0.10 8.64 7.47
CA SER A 52 -0.44 7.81 6.39
C SER A 52 -0.31 8.47 5.00
N TYR A 53 -0.35 9.78 4.91
CA TYR A 53 -0.12 10.54 3.67
C TYR A 53 1.26 10.34 3.04
N ALA A 54 2.24 9.88 3.80
CA ALA A 54 3.55 9.55 3.25
C ALA A 54 3.47 8.39 2.23
N GLY A 55 2.48 7.51 2.38
CA GLY A 55 2.20 6.43 1.42
C GLY A 55 1.77 6.91 0.04
N ILE A 56 1.34 8.16 -0.09
CA ILE A 56 0.99 8.81 -1.37
C ILE A 56 1.92 9.98 -1.70
N GLY A 57 3.06 10.06 -1.04
CA GLY A 57 4.14 11.00 -1.36
C GLY A 57 4.25 12.25 -0.50
N PHE A 58 3.36 12.46 0.45
CA PHE A 58 3.43 13.61 1.34
C PHE A 58 4.29 13.31 2.58
N GLY A 59 5.50 13.80 2.58
CA GLY A 59 6.47 13.58 3.66
C GLY A 59 7.11 12.18 3.67
N GLY A 60 7.07 11.47 2.54
CA GLY A 60 7.66 10.15 2.38
C GLY A 60 7.85 9.78 0.90
N GLU A 61 8.33 8.56 0.65
CA GLU A 61 8.71 8.08 -0.69
C GLU A 61 7.54 7.47 -1.49
N GLY A 62 6.32 7.57 -1.01
CA GLY A 62 5.15 7.12 -1.75
C GLY A 62 4.86 7.97 -2.98
N HIS A 63 3.89 7.54 -3.77
CA HIS A 63 3.41 8.31 -4.92
C HIS A 63 1.88 8.39 -4.92
N THR A 64 1.34 9.41 -5.58
CA THR A 64 -0.10 9.59 -5.71
C THR A 64 -0.72 8.43 -6.48
N THR A 65 -1.84 7.93 -5.96
CA THR A 65 -2.60 6.84 -6.56
C THR A 65 -4.06 7.25 -6.75
N PHE A 66 -4.72 6.70 -7.77
CA PHE A 66 -6.14 6.93 -7.99
C PHE A 66 -7.01 6.07 -7.08
N THR A 67 -6.60 4.83 -6.87
CA THR A 67 -7.31 3.89 -6.01
C THR A 67 -6.34 3.05 -5.20
N ILE A 68 -6.82 2.56 -4.06
CA ILE A 68 -6.13 1.60 -3.22
C ILE A 68 -7.15 0.50 -2.91
N ALA A 69 -6.86 -0.74 -3.33
CA ALA A 69 -7.78 -1.85 -3.21
C ALA A 69 -7.07 -3.09 -2.64
N GLY A 70 -6.99 -3.17 -1.31
CA GLY A 70 -6.23 -4.17 -0.57
C GLY A 70 -6.70 -5.60 -0.81
N PRO A 71 -7.90 -6.02 -0.35
CA PRO A 71 -8.28 -7.43 -0.42
C PRO A 71 -8.54 -7.95 -1.83
N THR A 72 -8.79 -7.09 -2.79
CA THR A 72 -9.08 -7.47 -4.19
C THR A 72 -7.84 -7.80 -5.00
N GLY A 73 -6.65 -7.50 -4.48
CA GLY A 73 -5.38 -7.72 -5.17
C GLY A 73 -5.03 -6.65 -6.22
N GLU A 74 -5.84 -5.62 -6.38
CA GLU A 74 -5.54 -4.51 -7.31
C GLU A 74 -4.44 -3.60 -6.78
N GLY A 75 -4.33 -3.50 -5.45
CA GLY A 75 -3.29 -2.75 -4.78
C GLY A 75 -3.31 -1.26 -5.09
N ILE A 76 -2.14 -0.72 -5.36
CA ILE A 76 -1.94 0.68 -5.71
C ILE A 76 -2.10 0.86 -7.21
N THR A 77 -2.93 1.83 -7.62
CA THR A 77 -3.15 2.14 -9.03
C THR A 77 -2.50 3.46 -9.44
N SER A 78 -2.28 3.59 -10.73
CA SER A 78 -1.82 4.82 -11.38
C SER A 78 -2.61 5.04 -12.67
N ALA A 79 -2.36 6.12 -13.38
CA ALA A 79 -2.98 6.38 -14.68
C ALA A 79 -2.82 5.19 -15.64
N LYS A 80 -1.66 4.54 -15.61
CA LYS A 80 -1.38 3.36 -16.44
C LYS A 80 -2.31 2.18 -16.16
N SER A 81 -2.79 2.02 -14.92
CA SER A 81 -3.70 0.94 -14.54
C SER A 81 -5.06 1.01 -15.26
N PHE A 82 -5.43 2.17 -15.75
CA PHE A 82 -6.69 2.40 -16.49
C PHE A 82 -6.52 2.35 -18.00
N THR A 83 -5.37 1.92 -18.48
CA THR A 83 -5.07 1.75 -19.90
C THR A 83 -5.07 0.28 -20.28
N ARG A 84 -5.14 0.01 -21.56
CA ARG A 84 -4.99 -1.33 -22.13
C ARG A 84 -3.73 -1.43 -22.96
N LEU A 85 -3.06 -2.54 -22.84
CA LEU A 85 -2.02 -2.89 -23.77
C LEU A 85 -2.65 -3.20 -25.13
N ARG A 86 -2.14 -2.56 -26.17
CA ARG A 86 -2.48 -2.85 -27.56
C ARG A 86 -1.23 -3.25 -28.30
N ARG A 87 -1.29 -4.37 -29.00
CA ARG A 87 -0.23 -4.78 -29.89
C ARG A 87 -0.59 -4.34 -31.30
N CYS A 88 0.29 -3.59 -31.93
CA CYS A 88 0.21 -3.28 -33.34
C CYS A 88 1.41 -3.93 -34.02
N VAL A 89 1.14 -4.81 -34.98
CA VAL A 89 2.18 -5.47 -35.78
C VAL A 89 2.14 -4.85 -37.17
N LEU A 90 3.26 -4.29 -37.55
CA LEU A 90 3.41 -3.61 -38.83
C LEU A 90 4.25 -4.48 -39.77
N ALA A 91 3.76 -4.68 -40.97
CA ALA A 91 4.48 -5.30 -42.06
C ALA A 91 4.46 -4.35 -43.26
N GLU A 92 5.53 -4.33 -44.02
CA GLU A 92 5.70 -3.47 -45.17
C GLU A 92 5.60 -1.97 -44.87
N SER A 93 4.87 -1.21 -45.66
CA SER A 93 4.90 0.26 -45.68
C SER A 93 3.93 0.94 -44.71
N PHE A 94 3.26 0.20 -43.86
CA PHE A 94 2.29 0.77 -42.95
C PHE A 94 2.96 1.60 -41.85
N ARG A 95 2.48 2.82 -41.61
CA ARG A 95 2.96 3.70 -40.55
C ARG A 95 1.81 4.16 -39.67
N ILE A 96 2.07 4.18 -38.34
CA ILE A 96 1.22 4.85 -37.38
C ILE A 96 2.07 5.97 -36.76
N ILE A 97 1.61 7.17 -36.87
CA ILE A 97 2.30 8.36 -36.35
C ILE A 97 1.39 9.07 -35.35
#